data_eb94878bcacd2d2a97aa1ec39650f988
#
_entry.id   eb94878bcacd2d2a97aa1ec39650f988
#
_cell.length_a   1.000
_cell.length_b   1.000
_cell.length_c   1.000
_cell.angle_alpha   90.00
_cell.angle_beta   90.00
_cell.angle_gamma   90.00
#
_symmetry.space_group_name_H-M   'P 1'
#
loop_
_entity.id
_entity.type
_entity.pdbx_description
1 polymer ?
#
loop_
_entity_poly.entity_id
_entity_poly.type
_entity_poly.pdbx_seq_one_letter_code
_entity_poly.pdbx_strand_id
1 'polypeptide(L)'
;MNVATDLQAQGVIFDLDGTIVDSRDAYLEAAGTAFRALGQEPPALEVLLEIPRSLELKKSIDSIVRFDSRRFMDLFLKTYYATTKERTRLITNIPRTLEKLSGKIKLAMVTLRYVPRQVILEELEYFGIAQYFLHVMTALDTSEPKPSPEALIKTSQAIDVPIQDCVIVGDSVCDIRAGKAAGAKTVAVLSGLFSCEELARENPDLILKDANEIQNYVGE
;
A
#
# COMPACT_ATOMS: atom_id res chain seq x y z
N MET A 1 15.80 -18.94 20.11
CA MET A 1 14.94 -19.68 19.18
C MET A 1 13.68 -18.87 19.03
N ASN A 2 13.58 -18.07 17.95
CA ASN A 2 12.31 -17.42 17.63
C ASN A 2 11.36 -18.52 17.16
N VAL A 3 10.33 -18.77 17.94
CA VAL A 3 9.18 -19.55 17.47
C VAL A 3 8.62 -18.73 16.32
N ALA A 4 8.73 -19.24 15.10
CA ALA A 4 8.08 -18.64 13.94
C ALA A 4 6.59 -18.55 14.29
N THR A 5 6.05 -17.36 14.40
CA THR A 5 4.63 -17.14 14.65
C THR A 5 3.90 -17.53 13.38
N ASP A 6 3.39 -18.76 13.32
CA ASP A 6 2.54 -19.20 12.22
C ASP A 6 1.25 -18.36 12.27
N LEU A 7 1.08 -17.55 11.24
CA LEU A 7 -0.12 -16.72 11.05
C LEU A 7 -1.19 -17.55 10.34
N GLN A 8 -1.74 -18.57 10.98
CA GLN A 8 -2.84 -19.35 10.40
C GLN A 8 -3.82 -18.42 9.67
N ALA A 9 -3.84 -18.49 8.35
CA ALA A 9 -4.61 -17.59 7.50
C ALA A 9 -5.19 -18.32 6.29
N GLN A 10 -6.41 -17.95 5.92
CA GLN A 10 -7.09 -18.41 4.71
C GLN A 10 -7.02 -17.36 3.59
N GLY A 11 -6.70 -16.11 3.95
CA GLY A 11 -6.56 -15.01 3.00
C GLY A 11 -5.45 -14.03 3.38
N VAL A 12 -4.84 -13.42 2.37
CA VAL A 12 -3.92 -12.28 2.54
C VAL A 12 -4.43 -11.11 1.71
N ILE A 13 -4.56 -9.97 2.37
CA ILE A 13 -4.94 -8.70 1.73
C ILE A 13 -3.70 -7.81 1.74
N PHE A 14 -3.17 -7.53 0.57
CA PHE A 14 -1.98 -6.68 0.38
C PHE A 14 -2.37 -5.23 0.13
N ASP A 15 -1.59 -4.30 0.65
CA ASP A 15 -1.49 -2.97 0.08
C ASP A 15 -0.70 -3.02 -1.23
N LEU A 16 -0.70 -1.91 -2.00
CA LEU A 16 -0.02 -1.82 -3.30
C LEU A 16 1.31 -1.08 -3.18
N ASP A 17 1.24 0.24 -2.89
CA ASP A 17 2.40 1.14 -2.90
C ASP A 17 3.30 0.91 -1.68
N GLY A 18 4.58 0.65 -1.91
CA GLY A 18 5.53 0.30 -0.83
C GLY A 18 5.45 -1.16 -0.38
N THR A 19 4.45 -1.93 -0.83
CA THR A 19 4.21 -3.33 -0.43
C THR A 19 4.42 -4.30 -1.59
N ILE A 20 3.68 -4.14 -2.68
CA ILE A 20 3.80 -4.94 -3.92
C ILE A 20 4.70 -4.22 -4.93
N VAL A 21 4.60 -2.90 -5.01
CA VAL A 21 5.40 -2.05 -5.88
C VAL A 21 6.19 -1.00 -5.08
N ASP A 22 7.40 -0.68 -5.51
CA ASP A 22 8.13 0.51 -5.08
C ASP A 22 7.68 1.71 -5.90
N SER A 23 7.00 2.66 -5.27
CA SER A 23 6.42 3.86 -5.89
C SER A 23 7.22 5.13 -5.64
N ARG A 24 8.42 5.04 -5.03
CA ARG A 24 9.22 6.23 -4.66
C ARG A 24 9.52 7.10 -5.87
N ASP A 25 9.94 6.49 -7.00
CA ASP A 25 10.25 7.25 -8.22
C ASP A 25 9.02 7.97 -8.78
N ALA A 26 7.82 7.37 -8.68
CA ALA A 26 6.57 8.01 -9.11
C ALA A 26 6.19 9.18 -8.19
N TYR A 27 6.37 9.04 -6.89
CA TYR A 27 6.15 10.13 -5.93
C TYR A 27 7.10 11.30 -6.15
N LEU A 28 8.40 11.01 -6.35
CA LEU A 28 9.42 12.04 -6.61
C LEU A 28 9.17 12.78 -7.92
N GLU A 29 8.83 12.06 -9.00
CA GLU A 29 8.47 12.67 -10.29
C GLU A 29 7.24 13.56 -10.16
N ALA A 30 6.18 13.07 -9.50
CA ALA A 30 4.95 13.81 -9.31
C ALA A 30 5.17 15.09 -8.49
N ALA A 31 5.85 14.99 -7.36
CA ALA A 31 6.13 16.13 -6.50
C ALA A 31 7.04 17.15 -7.18
N GLY A 32 8.14 16.70 -7.78
CA GLY A 32 9.08 17.57 -8.50
C GLY A 32 8.41 18.30 -9.67
N THR A 33 7.55 17.61 -10.42
CA THR A 33 6.79 18.20 -11.51
C THR A 33 5.77 19.24 -11.01
N ALA A 34 5.07 18.97 -9.91
CA ALA A 34 4.13 19.91 -9.32
C ALA A 34 4.84 21.19 -8.82
N PHE A 35 6.00 21.07 -8.16
CA PHE A 35 6.81 22.23 -7.75
C PHE A 35 7.22 23.08 -8.95
N ARG A 36 7.84 22.47 -9.97
CA ARG A 36 8.29 23.19 -11.19
C ARG A 36 7.16 23.86 -11.95
N ALA A 37 6.01 23.17 -12.07
CA ALA A 37 4.82 23.73 -12.77
C ALA A 37 4.23 24.95 -12.05
N LEU A 38 4.53 25.14 -10.76
CA LEU A 38 4.12 26.30 -9.96
C LEU A 38 5.26 27.33 -9.80
N GLY A 39 6.33 27.21 -10.60
CA GLY A 39 7.46 28.14 -10.57
C GLY A 39 8.31 28.05 -9.31
N GLN A 40 8.29 26.90 -8.63
CA GLN A 40 9.05 26.65 -7.42
C GLN A 40 10.15 25.62 -7.66
N GLU A 41 11.28 25.79 -7.00
CA GLU A 41 12.34 24.77 -6.98
C GLU A 41 11.92 23.63 -6.03
N PRO A 42 12.00 22.35 -6.47
CA PRO A 42 11.72 21.22 -5.61
C PRO A 42 12.71 21.16 -4.43
N PRO A 43 12.27 20.90 -3.20
CA PRO A 43 13.17 20.65 -2.08
C PRO A 43 13.93 19.31 -2.23
N ALA A 44 14.76 18.96 -1.22
CA ALA A 44 15.48 17.69 -1.19
C ALA A 44 14.52 16.48 -1.30
N LEU A 45 15.01 15.34 -1.84
CA LEU A 45 14.21 14.15 -2.15
C LEU A 45 13.48 13.61 -0.91
N GLU A 46 14.14 13.65 0.24
CA GLU A 46 13.57 13.19 1.52
C GLU A 46 12.34 14.02 1.91
N VAL A 47 12.38 15.33 1.64
CA VAL A 47 11.25 16.23 1.90
C VAL A 47 10.11 15.99 0.92
N LEU A 48 10.41 15.67 -0.35
CA LEU A 48 9.40 15.31 -1.33
C LEU A 48 8.65 14.03 -0.94
N LEU A 49 9.34 13.04 -0.36
CA LEU A 49 8.73 11.80 0.12
C LEU A 49 7.87 11.97 1.38
N GLU A 50 8.04 13.08 2.12
CA GLU A 50 7.13 13.40 3.23
C GLU A 50 5.71 13.82 2.74
N ILE A 51 5.55 14.18 1.45
CA ILE A 51 4.24 14.54 0.90
C ILE A 51 3.31 13.32 0.89
N PRO A 52 3.61 12.18 0.20
CA PRO A 52 2.75 11.00 0.24
C PRO A 52 2.54 10.48 1.68
N ARG A 53 3.57 10.47 2.54
CA ARG A 53 3.42 10.10 3.95
C ARG A 53 2.43 10.99 4.70
N SER A 54 2.49 12.31 4.47
CA SER A 54 1.55 13.26 5.09
C SER A 54 0.13 13.02 4.62
N LEU A 55 -0.08 12.71 3.33
CA LEU A 55 -1.40 12.40 2.78
C LEU A 55 -1.99 11.14 3.41
N GLU A 56 -1.22 10.06 3.52
CA GLU A 56 -1.66 8.84 4.20
C GLU A 56 -2.05 9.10 5.65
N LEU A 57 -1.28 9.91 6.36
CA LEU A 57 -1.55 10.28 7.75
C LEU A 57 -2.65 11.35 7.90
N LYS A 58 -3.25 11.81 6.79
CA LYS A 58 -4.23 12.93 6.76
C LYS A 58 -3.67 14.20 7.43
N LYS A 59 -2.37 14.44 7.29
CA LYS A 59 -1.69 15.64 7.78
C LYS A 59 -1.62 16.70 6.70
N SER A 60 -1.61 17.97 7.12
CA SER A 60 -1.36 19.08 6.19
C SER A 60 0.06 19.02 5.62
N ILE A 61 0.19 19.35 4.35
CA ILE A 61 1.46 19.51 3.65
C ILE A 61 1.93 20.97 3.60
N ASP A 62 1.22 21.90 4.26
CA ASP A 62 1.49 23.35 4.18
C ASP A 62 2.89 23.75 4.74
N SER A 63 3.49 22.91 5.59
CA SER A 63 4.86 23.08 6.04
C SER A 63 5.90 22.86 4.94
N ILE A 64 5.56 22.01 3.95
CA ILE A 64 6.39 21.65 2.78
C ILE A 64 6.02 22.54 1.59
N VAL A 65 4.72 22.63 1.30
CA VAL A 65 4.15 23.39 0.19
C VAL A 65 3.65 24.73 0.73
N ARG A 66 4.53 25.75 0.75
CA ARG A 66 4.28 27.08 1.35
C ARG A 66 3.62 28.07 0.37
N PHE A 67 2.90 27.57 -0.60
CA PHE A 67 2.21 28.33 -1.64
C PHE A 67 0.84 27.67 -1.88
N ASP A 68 0.26 27.73 -3.07
CA ASP A 68 -1.05 27.14 -3.38
C ASP A 68 -1.04 25.60 -3.25
N SER A 69 -1.23 25.10 -2.02
CA SER A 69 -1.22 23.66 -1.70
C SER A 69 -2.35 22.90 -2.42
N ARG A 70 -3.49 23.54 -2.69
CA ARG A 70 -4.59 22.91 -3.43
C ARG A 70 -4.19 22.65 -4.88
N ARG A 71 -3.69 23.65 -5.56
CA ARG A 71 -3.22 23.52 -6.95
C ARG A 71 -2.03 22.58 -7.06
N PHE A 72 -1.16 22.59 -6.05
CA PHE A 72 -0.07 21.62 -5.95
C PHE A 72 -0.62 20.19 -5.90
N MET A 73 -1.59 19.91 -5.05
CA MET A 73 -2.19 18.58 -4.91
C MET A 73 -2.85 18.10 -6.19
N ASP A 74 -3.57 18.97 -6.90
CA ASP A 74 -4.19 18.63 -8.18
C ASP A 74 -3.12 18.20 -9.21
N LEU A 75 -2.00 18.93 -9.29
CA LEU A 75 -0.88 18.60 -10.18
C LEU A 75 -0.14 17.34 -9.74
N PHE A 76 0.10 17.20 -8.44
CA PHE A 76 0.76 16.02 -7.85
C PHE A 76 -0.02 14.75 -8.17
N LEU A 77 -1.30 14.69 -7.82
CA LEU A 77 -2.13 13.51 -8.05
C LEU A 77 -2.29 13.20 -9.54
N LYS A 78 -2.51 14.23 -10.37
CA LYS A 78 -2.58 14.07 -11.82
C LYS A 78 -1.30 13.44 -12.39
N THR A 79 -0.14 13.96 -12.00
CA THR A 79 1.15 13.44 -12.48
C THR A 79 1.42 12.05 -11.92
N TYR A 80 1.18 11.83 -10.63
CA TYR A 80 1.34 10.54 -10.00
C TYR A 80 0.59 9.45 -10.74
N TYR A 81 -0.74 9.59 -10.91
CA TYR A 81 -1.56 8.59 -11.60
C TYR A 81 -1.22 8.42 -13.09
N ALA A 82 -0.69 9.46 -13.74
CA ALA A 82 -0.25 9.36 -15.12
C ALA A 82 1.09 8.60 -15.29
N THR A 83 1.91 8.52 -14.24
CA THR A 83 3.27 7.98 -14.33
C THR A 83 3.48 6.66 -13.59
N THR A 84 2.48 6.15 -12.87
CA THR A 84 2.63 4.94 -12.04
C THR A 84 3.15 3.75 -12.84
N LYS A 85 2.59 3.41 -13.99
CA LYS A 85 3.04 2.27 -14.82
C LYS A 85 4.51 2.35 -15.22
N GLU A 86 5.04 3.55 -15.44
CA GLU A 86 6.40 3.77 -15.94
C GLU A 86 7.42 3.97 -14.81
N ARG A 87 6.96 4.53 -13.70
CA ARG A 87 7.82 4.97 -12.57
C ARG A 87 7.71 4.10 -11.32
N THR A 88 6.78 3.15 -11.28
CA THR A 88 6.77 2.13 -10.23
C THR A 88 7.47 0.87 -10.71
N ARG A 89 7.96 0.08 -9.78
CA ARG A 89 8.62 -1.19 -10.04
C ARG A 89 8.13 -2.22 -9.04
N LEU A 90 7.96 -3.46 -9.52
CA LEU A 90 7.67 -4.56 -8.60
C LEU A 90 8.78 -4.70 -7.55
N ILE A 91 8.38 -4.95 -6.30
CA ILE A 91 9.31 -5.43 -5.28
C ILE A 91 9.95 -6.72 -5.82
N THR A 92 11.28 -6.81 -5.76
CA THR A 92 12.05 -7.92 -6.30
C THR A 92 11.50 -9.26 -5.83
N ASN A 93 11.29 -10.21 -6.74
CA ASN A 93 10.74 -11.55 -6.50
C ASN A 93 9.25 -11.63 -6.10
N ILE A 94 8.52 -10.53 -5.96
CA ILE A 94 7.11 -10.54 -5.55
C ILE A 94 6.22 -11.41 -6.46
N PRO A 95 6.40 -11.47 -7.81
CA PRO A 95 5.59 -12.35 -8.65
C PRO A 95 5.69 -13.83 -8.25
N ARG A 96 6.89 -14.30 -7.92
CA ARG A 96 7.10 -15.68 -7.47
C ARG A 96 6.45 -15.96 -6.11
N THR A 97 6.45 -14.97 -5.24
CA THR A 97 5.80 -15.08 -3.92
C THR A 97 4.28 -15.15 -4.09
N LEU A 98 3.70 -14.27 -4.92
CA LEU A 98 2.26 -14.27 -5.21
C LEU A 98 1.81 -15.58 -5.88
N GLU A 99 2.59 -16.09 -6.84
CA GLU A 99 2.34 -17.39 -7.49
C GLU A 99 2.24 -18.52 -6.46
N LYS A 100 3.21 -18.63 -5.57
CA LYS A 100 3.23 -19.67 -4.53
C LYS A 100 2.08 -19.54 -3.54
N LEU A 101 1.76 -18.30 -3.12
CA LEU A 101 0.71 -18.06 -2.16
C LEU A 101 -0.68 -18.31 -2.76
N SER A 102 -0.93 -17.86 -3.99
CA SER A 102 -2.23 -18.02 -4.66
C SER A 102 -2.65 -19.47 -4.89
N GLY A 103 -1.68 -20.38 -4.91
CA GLY A 103 -1.94 -21.83 -4.96
C GLY A 103 -2.41 -22.44 -3.63
N LYS A 104 -2.33 -21.71 -2.51
CA LYS A 104 -2.62 -22.21 -1.16
C LYS A 104 -3.71 -21.42 -0.44
N ILE A 105 -3.72 -20.10 -0.59
CA ILE A 105 -4.59 -19.17 0.12
C ILE A 105 -5.15 -18.12 -0.84
N LYS A 106 -6.25 -17.47 -0.46
CA LYS A 106 -6.89 -16.43 -1.27
C LYS A 106 -6.15 -15.11 -1.13
N LEU A 107 -5.83 -14.45 -2.25
CA LEU A 107 -5.14 -13.18 -2.27
C LEU A 107 -6.06 -12.06 -2.76
N ALA A 108 -5.97 -10.90 -2.12
CA ALA A 108 -6.69 -9.70 -2.50
C ALA A 108 -5.80 -8.45 -2.29
N MET A 109 -6.27 -7.32 -2.77
CA MET A 109 -5.56 -6.05 -2.68
C MET A 109 -6.49 -4.92 -2.23
N VAL A 110 -6.00 -4.04 -1.36
CA VAL A 110 -6.68 -2.81 -0.94
C VAL A 110 -5.69 -1.66 -0.97
N THR A 111 -5.87 -0.70 -1.88
CA THR A 111 -4.98 0.46 -2.02
C THR A 111 -5.66 1.78 -1.63
N LEU A 112 -4.85 2.74 -1.16
CA LEU A 112 -5.29 4.12 -0.91
C LEU A 112 -5.38 4.97 -2.19
N ARG A 113 -5.02 4.43 -3.35
CA ARG A 113 -5.15 5.16 -4.61
C ARG A 113 -6.61 5.49 -4.90
N TYR A 114 -6.88 6.75 -5.19
CA TYR A 114 -8.23 7.29 -5.46
C TYR A 114 -8.51 7.26 -6.97
N VAL A 115 -8.54 6.06 -7.54
CA VAL A 115 -8.76 5.78 -8.96
C VAL A 115 -9.76 4.64 -9.15
N PRO A 116 -10.43 4.55 -10.32
CA PRO A 116 -11.27 3.39 -10.62
C PRO A 116 -10.47 2.09 -10.52
N ARG A 117 -11.08 1.03 -10.01
CA ARG A 117 -10.49 -0.32 -9.88
C ARG A 117 -9.82 -0.78 -11.18
N GLN A 118 -10.43 -0.47 -12.32
CA GLN A 118 -9.91 -0.85 -13.63
C GLN A 118 -8.49 -0.33 -13.89
N VAL A 119 -8.16 0.86 -13.40
CA VAL A 119 -6.80 1.44 -13.53
C VAL A 119 -5.77 0.61 -12.79
N ILE A 120 -6.12 0.12 -11.60
CA ILE A 120 -5.23 -0.77 -10.83
C ILE A 120 -5.10 -2.13 -11.53
N LEU A 121 -6.20 -2.71 -12.01
CA LEU A 121 -6.15 -3.98 -12.75
C LEU A 121 -5.25 -3.91 -13.97
N GLU A 122 -5.34 -2.84 -14.77
CA GLU A 122 -4.47 -2.60 -15.93
C GLU A 122 -3.00 -2.45 -15.55
N GLU A 123 -2.69 -1.87 -14.38
CA GLU A 123 -1.32 -1.79 -13.86
C GLU A 123 -0.82 -3.17 -13.41
N LEU A 124 -1.64 -3.95 -12.72
CA LEU A 124 -1.31 -5.33 -12.32
C LEU A 124 -1.14 -6.26 -13.53
N GLU A 125 -1.95 -6.09 -14.59
CA GLU A 125 -1.79 -6.79 -15.87
C GLU A 125 -0.47 -6.42 -16.55
N TYR A 126 -0.12 -5.13 -16.59
CA TYR A 126 1.16 -4.66 -17.12
C TYR A 126 2.35 -5.31 -16.39
N PHE A 127 2.24 -5.51 -15.08
CA PHE A 127 3.25 -6.22 -14.28
C PHE A 127 3.14 -7.75 -14.33
N GLY A 128 2.12 -8.32 -14.98
CA GLY A 128 1.91 -9.76 -15.11
C GLY A 128 1.53 -10.46 -13.79
N ILE A 129 0.85 -9.75 -12.87
CA ILE A 129 0.47 -10.27 -11.55
C ILE A 129 -1.04 -10.19 -11.24
N ALA A 130 -1.85 -9.65 -12.15
CA ALA A 130 -3.29 -9.49 -11.92
C ALA A 130 -4.01 -10.80 -11.60
N GLN A 131 -3.59 -11.90 -12.23
CA GLN A 131 -4.19 -13.23 -12.07
C GLN A 131 -4.09 -13.83 -10.66
N TYR A 132 -3.23 -13.29 -9.80
CA TYR A 132 -3.06 -13.79 -8.44
C TYR A 132 -4.08 -13.20 -7.45
N PHE A 133 -4.73 -12.09 -7.79
CA PHE A 133 -5.66 -11.40 -6.91
C PHE A 133 -7.12 -11.71 -7.28
N LEU A 134 -7.87 -12.28 -6.34
CA LEU A 134 -9.29 -12.56 -6.50
C LEU A 134 -10.14 -11.28 -6.43
N HIS A 135 -9.66 -10.27 -5.72
CA HIS A 135 -10.35 -8.99 -5.57
C HIS A 135 -9.34 -7.84 -5.41
N VAL A 136 -9.69 -6.70 -5.98
CA VAL A 136 -8.95 -5.44 -5.86
C VAL A 136 -9.93 -4.36 -5.45
N MET A 137 -9.59 -3.58 -4.41
CA MET A 137 -10.38 -2.47 -3.92
C MET A 137 -9.54 -1.20 -3.84
N THR A 138 -10.09 -0.08 -4.27
CA THR A 138 -9.47 1.23 -4.25
C THR A 138 -10.15 2.14 -3.23
N ALA A 139 -9.57 3.31 -2.97
CA ALA A 139 -10.22 4.30 -2.09
C ALA A 139 -11.56 4.83 -2.64
N LEU A 140 -11.83 4.68 -3.94
CA LEU A 140 -13.14 5.04 -4.54
C LEU A 140 -14.25 4.02 -4.22
N ASP A 141 -13.91 2.78 -3.84
CA ASP A 141 -14.87 1.71 -3.60
C ASP A 141 -15.41 1.73 -2.14
N THR A 142 -14.95 2.66 -1.32
CA THR A 142 -15.30 2.77 0.11
C THR A 142 -15.69 4.19 0.48
N SER A 143 -16.57 4.34 1.46
CA SER A 143 -16.94 5.66 2.01
C SER A 143 -15.84 6.23 2.90
N GLU A 144 -15.09 5.36 3.57
CA GLU A 144 -13.95 5.71 4.41
C GLU A 144 -12.75 4.80 4.08
N PRO A 145 -11.71 5.35 3.42
CA PRO A 145 -10.49 4.59 3.14
C PRO A 145 -9.67 4.33 4.42
N LYS A 146 -8.68 3.43 4.35
CA LYS A 146 -7.73 3.18 5.45
C LYS A 146 -7.32 4.51 6.13
N PRO A 147 -7.25 4.59 7.46
CA PRO A 147 -7.25 3.50 8.44
C PRO A 147 -8.64 2.99 8.86
N SER A 148 -9.75 3.34 8.19
CA SER A 148 -11.03 2.68 8.42
C SER A 148 -10.95 1.20 8.03
N PRO A 149 -11.60 0.29 8.78
CA PRO A 149 -11.63 -1.13 8.45
C PRO A 149 -12.54 -1.47 7.26
N GLU A 150 -13.34 -0.53 6.77
CA GLU A 150 -14.41 -0.76 5.79
C GLU A 150 -13.92 -1.51 4.55
N ALA A 151 -12.84 -1.02 3.93
CA ALA A 151 -12.29 -1.63 2.71
C ALA A 151 -11.83 -3.07 2.94
N LEU A 152 -11.20 -3.36 4.09
CA LEU A 152 -10.70 -4.69 4.43
C LEU A 152 -11.84 -5.67 4.68
N ILE A 153 -12.89 -5.24 5.40
CA ILE A 153 -14.08 -6.06 5.67
C ILE A 153 -14.81 -6.38 4.36
N LYS A 154 -15.05 -5.38 3.49
CA LYS A 154 -15.67 -5.61 2.18
C LYS A 154 -14.84 -6.54 1.30
N THR A 155 -13.51 -6.40 1.33
CA THR A 155 -12.59 -7.26 0.56
C THR A 155 -12.60 -8.70 1.08
N SER A 156 -12.58 -8.92 2.39
CA SER A 156 -12.65 -10.26 2.97
C SER A 156 -13.94 -10.98 2.60
N GLN A 157 -15.07 -10.25 2.62
CA GLN A 157 -16.37 -10.77 2.15
C GLN A 157 -16.33 -11.11 0.64
N ALA A 158 -15.72 -10.25 -0.18
CA ALA A 158 -15.63 -10.46 -1.63
C ALA A 158 -14.81 -11.68 -2.02
N ILE A 159 -13.83 -12.07 -1.20
CA ILE A 159 -13.03 -13.28 -1.39
C ILE A 159 -13.55 -14.49 -0.58
N ASP A 160 -14.69 -14.35 0.12
CA ASP A 160 -15.28 -15.38 0.96
C ASP A 160 -14.27 -15.96 1.96
N VAL A 161 -13.70 -15.07 2.79
CA VAL A 161 -12.82 -15.40 3.93
C VAL A 161 -13.22 -14.52 5.11
N PRO A 162 -13.49 -15.11 6.29
CA PRO A 162 -13.71 -14.31 7.50
C PRO A 162 -12.53 -13.38 7.79
N ILE A 163 -12.81 -12.13 8.16
CA ILE A 163 -11.74 -11.13 8.34
C ILE A 163 -10.71 -11.52 9.40
N GLN A 164 -11.11 -12.25 10.44
CA GLN A 164 -10.22 -12.77 11.48
C GLN A 164 -9.26 -13.86 10.96
N ASP A 165 -9.58 -14.49 9.82
CA ASP A 165 -8.74 -15.46 9.11
C ASP A 165 -7.94 -14.82 7.98
N CYS A 166 -7.97 -13.48 7.90
CA CYS A 166 -7.14 -12.70 6.98
C CYS A 166 -5.88 -12.13 7.66
N VAL A 167 -4.82 -12.03 6.88
CA VAL A 167 -3.62 -11.26 7.22
C VAL A 167 -3.57 -10.03 6.32
N ILE A 168 -3.41 -8.85 6.92
CA ILE A 168 -3.20 -7.59 6.22
C ILE A 168 -1.71 -7.34 6.14
N VAL A 169 -1.19 -7.16 4.93
CA VAL A 169 0.23 -6.87 4.67
C VAL A 169 0.34 -5.48 4.08
N GLY A 170 1.03 -4.57 4.75
CA GLY A 170 1.21 -3.19 4.31
C GLY A 170 2.44 -2.52 4.91
N ASP A 171 2.89 -1.43 4.32
CA ASP A 171 4.08 -0.67 4.73
C ASP A 171 3.74 0.57 5.55
N SER A 172 2.45 0.88 5.76
CA SER A 172 2.02 2.11 6.42
C SER A 172 1.31 1.87 7.75
N VAL A 173 1.31 2.89 8.59
CA VAL A 173 0.54 2.89 9.84
C VAL A 173 -0.97 2.76 9.58
N CYS A 174 -1.44 3.20 8.39
CA CYS A 174 -2.85 3.09 8.00
C CYS A 174 -3.27 1.64 7.77
N ASP A 175 -2.39 0.80 7.22
CA ASP A 175 -2.63 -0.63 7.03
C ASP A 175 -2.81 -1.35 8.35
N ILE A 176 -1.87 -1.10 9.27
CA ILE A 176 -1.86 -1.76 10.58
C ILE A 176 -3.10 -1.35 11.39
N ARG A 177 -3.43 -0.04 11.40
CA ARG A 177 -4.63 0.45 12.10
C ARG A 177 -5.92 -0.11 11.50
N ALA A 178 -6.03 -0.12 10.17
CA ALA A 178 -7.20 -0.68 9.48
C ALA A 178 -7.36 -2.18 9.76
N GLY A 179 -6.26 -2.95 9.69
CA GLY A 179 -6.25 -4.38 9.98
C GLY A 179 -6.70 -4.69 11.40
N LYS A 180 -6.14 -3.98 12.39
CA LYS A 180 -6.54 -4.12 13.81
C LYS A 180 -7.99 -3.74 14.05
N ALA A 181 -8.45 -2.62 13.48
CA ALA A 181 -9.83 -2.19 13.58
C ALA A 181 -10.80 -3.19 12.94
N ALA A 182 -10.37 -3.91 11.91
CA ALA A 182 -11.13 -4.97 11.26
C ALA A 182 -11.13 -6.29 12.05
N GLY A 183 -10.20 -6.48 13.00
CA GLY A 183 -9.99 -7.75 13.72
C GLY A 183 -9.15 -8.77 12.93
N ALA A 184 -8.41 -8.33 11.92
CA ALA A 184 -7.47 -9.15 11.17
C ALA A 184 -6.09 -9.19 11.83
N LYS A 185 -5.26 -10.16 11.46
CA LYS A 185 -3.82 -10.14 11.75
C LYS A 185 -3.12 -9.13 10.86
N THR A 186 -2.03 -8.53 11.36
CA THR A 186 -1.35 -7.43 10.69
C THR A 186 0.15 -7.68 10.56
N VAL A 187 0.66 -7.48 9.36
CA VAL A 187 2.07 -7.60 9.03
C VAL A 187 2.55 -6.31 8.42
N ALA A 188 3.49 -5.65 9.09
CA ALA A 188 4.17 -4.49 8.58
C ALA A 188 5.35 -4.90 7.70
N VAL A 189 5.58 -4.21 6.58
CA VAL A 189 6.76 -4.39 5.72
C VAL A 189 7.57 -3.10 5.66
N LEU A 190 8.90 -3.25 5.61
CA LEU A 190 9.85 -2.12 5.64
C LEU A 190 10.27 -1.65 4.24
N SER A 191 9.56 -2.10 3.20
CA SER A 191 9.84 -1.74 1.80
C SER A 191 9.26 -0.38 1.39
N GLY A 192 8.39 0.22 2.21
CA GLY A 192 7.73 1.49 1.94
C GLY A 192 8.41 2.71 2.54
N LEU A 193 7.60 3.70 2.93
CA LEU A 193 8.08 5.02 3.39
C LEU A 193 8.16 5.15 4.92
N PHE A 194 7.57 4.24 5.69
CA PHE A 194 7.55 4.32 7.16
C PHE A 194 8.71 3.56 7.79
N SER A 195 9.30 4.12 8.85
CA SER A 195 10.38 3.48 9.58
C SER A 195 9.90 2.31 10.43
N CYS A 196 10.84 1.42 10.79
CA CYS A 196 10.56 0.31 11.69
C CYS A 196 9.97 0.79 13.03
N GLU A 197 10.48 1.89 13.60
CA GLU A 197 10.00 2.45 14.86
C GLU A 197 8.55 2.97 14.76
N GLU A 198 8.20 3.60 13.63
CA GLU A 198 6.83 4.09 13.40
C GLU A 198 5.84 2.93 13.30
N LEU A 199 6.17 1.90 12.52
CA LEU A 199 5.33 0.72 12.35
C LEU A 199 5.24 -0.10 13.65
N ALA A 200 6.35 -0.24 14.39
CA ALA A 200 6.35 -0.96 15.66
C ALA A 200 5.47 -0.32 16.74
N ARG A 201 5.31 1.02 16.73
CA ARG A 201 4.37 1.72 17.65
C ARG A 201 2.91 1.34 17.43
N GLU A 202 2.56 0.88 16.25
CA GLU A 202 1.21 0.37 15.94
C GLU A 202 1.03 -1.10 16.41
N ASN A 203 2.08 -1.75 16.93
CA ASN A 203 2.10 -3.13 17.43
C ASN A 203 1.53 -4.14 16.39
N PRO A 204 2.06 -4.24 15.17
CA PRO A 204 1.68 -5.30 14.25
C PRO A 204 2.05 -6.68 14.80
N ASP A 205 1.40 -7.73 14.30
CA ASP A 205 1.71 -9.11 14.70
C ASP A 205 3.11 -9.53 14.25
N LEU A 206 3.56 -9.02 13.08
CA LEU A 206 4.92 -9.20 12.56
C LEU A 206 5.41 -7.92 11.89
N ILE A 207 6.76 -7.77 11.86
CA ILE A 207 7.45 -6.79 11.02
C ILE A 207 8.45 -7.57 10.16
N LEU A 208 8.32 -7.43 8.84
CA LEU A 208 9.13 -8.12 7.84
C LEU A 208 9.91 -7.11 7.00
N LYS A 209 10.97 -7.55 6.36
CA LYS A 209 11.76 -6.69 5.47
C LYS A 209 10.94 -6.23 4.26
N ASP A 210 10.26 -7.17 3.63
CA ASP A 210 9.36 -6.94 2.49
C ASP A 210 8.28 -8.05 2.43
N ALA A 211 7.31 -7.89 1.53
CA ALA A 211 6.18 -8.80 1.40
C ALA A 211 6.56 -10.22 0.95
N ASN A 212 7.78 -10.46 0.45
CA ASN A 212 8.21 -11.81 0.07
C ASN A 212 8.33 -12.74 1.27
N GLU A 213 8.68 -12.19 2.43
CA GLU A 213 8.89 -13.01 3.63
C GLU A 213 7.58 -13.63 4.16
N ILE A 214 6.41 -13.06 3.79
CA ILE A 214 5.10 -13.54 4.29
C ILE A 214 4.85 -15.03 3.96
N GLN A 215 5.39 -15.53 2.84
CA GLN A 215 5.28 -16.94 2.45
C GLN A 215 5.83 -17.93 3.50
N ASN A 216 6.64 -17.47 4.44
CA ASN A 216 7.22 -18.28 5.50
C ASN A 216 6.34 -18.34 6.76
N TYR A 217 5.23 -17.59 6.79
CA TYR A 217 4.39 -17.41 7.97
C TYR A 217 2.91 -17.73 7.71
N VAL A 218 2.53 -17.99 6.46
CA VAL A 218 1.15 -18.31 6.07
C VAL A 218 1.12 -19.49 5.09
N GLY A 219 0.04 -20.27 5.10
CA GLY A 219 -0.25 -21.26 4.04
C GLY A 219 0.29 -22.66 4.27
N GLU A 220 0.42 -23.14 5.53
CA GLU A 220 0.52 -24.55 5.87
C GLU A 220 -0.84 -25.14 6.29
#